data_2ff2d862e485372665753b0cba4dffee
#
_entry.id   2ff2d862e485372665753b0cba4dffee
#
_cell.length_a   1.000
_cell.length_b   1.000
_cell.length_c   1.000
_cell.angle_alpha   90.00
_cell.angle_beta   90.00
_cell.angle_gamma   90.00
#
_symmetry.space_group_name_H-M   'P 1'
#
loop_
_entity.id
_entity.type
_entity.pdbx_description
1 polymer ?
#
loop_
_entity_poly.entity_id
_entity_poly.type
_entity_poly.pdbx_seq_one_letter_code
_entity_poly.pdbx_strand_id
1 'polypeptide(L)'
;MSAKFGDARRQAFLKALRQTGNQTLAAERAKVSRSWVQLHRSTDPEFKRQVKEAVAEAKARLSTAESRRPPSGWGHLDGAELVVKGTAGAGRRRVQIARARLRQITPRVEERFLRTLAATCNVKAAYTEAGVSKGAIYTHRHRWRAFAERWDAAVEEGYVRLELALLENAGNLFSSPEVPPEAPIPPMTAAQAIHLLHMHKHQVRGIGKKPGCQWR
;
A
#
# COMPACT_ATOMS: atom_id res chain seq x y z
N MET A 1 32.20 -22.72 23.29
CA MET A 1 31.75 -21.96 22.07
C MET A 1 30.23 -21.97 21.80
N SER A 2 29.48 -22.90 22.38
CA SER A 2 28.01 -23.03 22.14
C SER A 2 27.12 -21.91 22.69
N ALA A 3 27.45 -21.34 23.86
CA ALA A 3 26.63 -20.31 24.52
C ALA A 3 26.57 -18.98 23.72
N LYS A 4 27.69 -18.51 23.21
CA LYS A 4 27.76 -17.27 22.40
C LYS A 4 26.92 -17.36 21.10
N PHE A 5 26.83 -18.55 20.50
CA PHE A 5 26.02 -18.80 19.30
C PHE A 5 24.51 -18.80 19.63
N GLY A 6 24.15 -19.24 20.82
CA GLY A 6 22.77 -19.19 21.34
C GLY A 6 22.30 -17.77 21.55
N ASP A 7 23.14 -16.94 22.15
CA ASP A 7 22.83 -15.53 22.46
C ASP A 7 22.69 -14.69 21.17
N ALA A 8 23.56 -14.87 20.19
CA ALA A 8 23.45 -14.16 18.92
C ALA A 8 22.13 -14.47 18.19
N ARG A 9 21.70 -15.74 18.16
CA ARG A 9 20.42 -16.16 17.57
C ARG A 9 19.23 -15.61 18.36
N ARG A 10 19.33 -15.60 19.68
CA ARG A 10 18.31 -15.03 20.57
C ARG A 10 18.15 -13.54 20.30
N GLN A 11 19.23 -12.78 20.21
CA GLN A 11 19.22 -11.36 19.88
C GLN A 11 18.66 -11.11 18.48
N ALA A 12 19.06 -11.87 17.49
CA ALA A 12 18.54 -11.76 16.12
C ALA A 12 17.02 -12.01 16.07
N PHE A 13 16.54 -13.04 16.79
CA PHE A 13 15.12 -13.34 16.90
C PHE A 13 14.32 -12.20 17.56
N LEU A 14 14.79 -11.70 18.71
CA LEU A 14 14.13 -10.61 19.42
C LEU A 14 14.11 -9.31 18.60
N LYS A 15 15.22 -8.99 17.92
CA LYS A 15 15.30 -7.84 16.99
C LYS A 15 14.27 -7.97 15.87
N ALA A 16 14.19 -9.12 15.22
CA ALA A 16 13.22 -9.38 14.17
C ALA A 16 11.78 -9.35 14.69
N LEU A 17 11.55 -9.86 15.91
CA LEU A 17 10.25 -9.86 16.54
C LEU A 17 9.75 -8.45 16.89
N ARG A 18 10.61 -7.58 17.41
CA ARG A 18 10.32 -6.15 17.62
C ARG A 18 9.93 -5.44 16.34
N GLN A 19 10.49 -5.86 15.21
CA GLN A 19 10.19 -5.26 13.91
C GLN A 19 8.90 -5.77 13.30
N THR A 20 8.55 -7.05 13.51
CA THR A 20 7.46 -7.70 12.79
C THR A 20 6.23 -7.99 13.63
N GLY A 21 6.38 -8.16 14.94
CA GLY A 21 5.33 -8.68 15.81
C GLY A 21 4.92 -10.13 15.49
N ASN A 22 5.65 -10.79 14.57
CA ASN A 22 5.32 -12.12 14.06
C ASN A 22 6.43 -13.12 14.41
N GLN A 23 6.14 -14.02 15.33
CA GLN A 23 7.11 -15.01 15.81
C GLN A 23 7.61 -15.95 14.71
N THR A 24 6.76 -16.29 13.73
CA THR A 24 7.14 -17.15 12.61
C THR A 24 8.19 -16.46 11.73
N LEU A 25 7.91 -15.23 11.28
CA LEU A 25 8.84 -14.47 10.45
C LEU A 25 10.13 -14.14 11.21
N ALA A 26 10.03 -13.86 12.50
CA ALA A 26 11.19 -13.61 13.35
C ALA A 26 12.09 -14.85 13.48
N ALA A 27 11.49 -16.03 13.65
CA ALA A 27 12.21 -17.31 13.72
C ALA A 27 12.90 -17.64 12.39
N GLU A 28 12.21 -17.47 11.27
CA GLU A 28 12.77 -17.66 9.93
C GLU A 28 13.97 -16.72 9.68
N ARG A 29 13.82 -15.43 10.01
CA ARG A 29 14.91 -14.44 9.85
C ARG A 29 16.12 -14.73 10.72
N ALA A 30 15.89 -15.22 11.95
CA ALA A 30 16.94 -15.61 12.88
C ALA A 30 17.50 -17.02 12.64
N LYS A 31 16.96 -17.74 11.65
CA LYS A 31 17.31 -19.13 11.34
C LYS A 31 17.21 -20.07 12.56
N VAL A 32 16.12 -19.91 13.32
CA VAL A 32 15.79 -20.78 14.46
C VAL A 32 14.45 -21.48 14.22
N SER A 33 14.29 -22.68 14.78
CA SER A 33 13.04 -23.42 14.67
C SER A 33 11.97 -22.89 15.63
N ARG A 34 10.70 -23.16 15.32
CA ARG A 34 9.60 -22.84 16.24
C ARG A 34 9.72 -23.59 17.55
N SER A 35 10.18 -24.85 17.50
CA SER A 35 10.44 -25.66 18.68
C SER A 35 11.51 -25.05 19.56
N TRP A 36 12.56 -24.50 18.97
CA TRP A 36 13.58 -23.77 19.70
C TRP A 36 12.99 -22.55 20.46
N VAL A 37 12.16 -21.75 19.79
CA VAL A 37 11.49 -20.60 20.44
C VAL A 37 10.59 -21.06 21.56
N GLN A 38 9.81 -22.12 21.35
CA GLN A 38 8.89 -22.64 22.36
C GLN A 38 9.64 -23.20 23.59
N LEU A 39 10.71 -23.93 23.37
CA LEU A 39 11.55 -24.47 24.43
C LEU A 39 12.11 -23.34 25.31
N HIS A 40 12.75 -22.33 24.69
CA HIS A 40 13.33 -21.22 25.46
C HIS A 40 12.27 -20.38 26.17
N ARG A 41 11.07 -20.24 25.62
CA ARG A 41 9.95 -19.57 26.32
C ARG A 41 9.42 -20.35 27.52
N SER A 42 9.51 -21.68 27.53
CA SER A 42 9.08 -22.51 28.64
C SER A 42 10.14 -22.63 29.73
N THR A 43 11.41 -22.65 29.36
CA THR A 43 12.53 -22.84 30.29
C THR A 43 13.13 -21.55 30.85
N ASP A 44 13.01 -20.43 30.12
CA ASP A 44 13.61 -19.14 30.50
C ASP A 44 12.53 -18.07 30.70
N PRO A 45 12.21 -17.70 31.95
CA PRO A 45 11.23 -16.66 32.25
C PRO A 45 11.61 -15.29 31.70
N GLU A 46 12.91 -14.97 31.65
CA GLU A 46 13.41 -13.71 31.13
C GLU A 46 13.21 -13.61 29.63
N PHE A 47 13.52 -14.68 28.89
CA PHE A 47 13.23 -14.73 27.46
C PHE A 47 11.73 -14.62 27.18
N LYS A 48 10.90 -15.24 27.99
CA LYS A 48 9.43 -15.14 27.88
C LYS A 48 8.97 -13.69 28.05
N ARG A 49 9.56 -12.94 29.01
CA ARG A 49 9.30 -11.52 29.22
C ARG A 49 9.71 -10.70 28.02
N GLN A 50 10.94 -10.87 27.54
CA GLN A 50 11.49 -10.16 26.38
C GLN A 50 10.65 -10.40 25.10
N VAL A 51 10.15 -11.60 24.89
CA VAL A 51 9.24 -11.93 23.77
C VAL A 51 7.91 -11.16 23.88
N LYS A 52 7.34 -11.05 25.09
CA LYS A 52 6.11 -10.27 25.31
C LYS A 52 6.33 -8.78 25.03
N GLU A 53 7.42 -8.23 25.53
CA GLU A 53 7.81 -6.83 25.31
C GLU A 53 8.04 -6.54 23.82
N ALA A 54 8.80 -7.39 23.14
CA ALA A 54 9.06 -7.25 21.71
C ALA A 54 7.76 -7.26 20.86
N VAL A 55 6.80 -8.10 21.21
CA VAL A 55 5.48 -8.14 20.54
C VAL A 55 4.67 -6.89 20.85
N ALA A 56 4.70 -6.39 22.09
CA ALA A 56 4.00 -5.18 22.49
C ALA A 56 4.56 -3.94 21.77
N GLU A 57 5.88 -3.82 21.70
CA GLU A 57 6.59 -2.75 20.97
C GLU A 57 6.26 -2.78 19.48
N ALA A 58 6.32 -3.95 18.83
CA ALA A 58 5.94 -4.11 17.44
C ALA A 58 4.47 -3.71 17.22
N LYS A 59 3.56 -4.12 18.11
CA LYS A 59 2.14 -3.77 18.03
C LYS A 59 1.94 -2.25 18.15
N ALA A 60 2.57 -1.59 19.09
CA ALA A 60 2.46 -0.14 19.27
C ALA A 60 2.89 0.59 17.98
N ARG A 61 4.07 0.27 17.46
CA ARG A 61 4.61 0.88 16.25
C ARG A 61 3.77 0.61 15.01
N LEU A 62 3.32 -0.62 14.79
CA LEU A 62 2.56 -0.99 13.62
C LEU A 62 1.09 -0.54 13.70
N SER A 63 0.57 -0.23 14.89
CA SER A 63 -0.78 0.32 15.07
C SER A 63 -0.90 1.75 14.56
N THR A 64 0.19 2.50 14.55
CA THR A 64 0.27 3.88 14.02
C THR A 64 0.62 3.91 12.53
N ALA A 65 0.80 2.75 11.89
CA ALA A 65 1.16 2.68 10.48
C ALA A 65 0.02 3.21 9.58
N GLU A 66 0.30 4.23 8.80
CA GLU A 66 -0.62 4.84 7.84
C GLU A 66 -0.69 4.08 6.52
N SER A 67 0.21 3.13 6.31
CA SER A 67 0.28 2.32 5.09
C SER A 67 0.47 0.84 5.39
N ARG A 68 0.16 0.02 4.39
CA ARG A 68 0.41 -1.43 4.40
C ARG A 68 1.86 -1.81 4.17
N ARG A 69 2.69 -0.85 3.81
CA ARG A 69 4.11 -1.06 3.52
C ARG A 69 4.87 -1.38 4.80
N PRO A 70 5.57 -2.53 4.84
CA PRO A 70 6.44 -2.85 5.98
C PRO A 70 7.62 -1.88 6.06
N PRO A 71 8.27 -1.78 7.23
CA PRO A 71 9.52 -1.03 7.38
C PRO A 71 10.61 -1.58 6.46
N SER A 72 11.62 -0.76 6.19
CA SER A 72 12.77 -1.13 5.36
C SER A 72 13.39 -2.48 5.80
N GLY A 73 13.73 -3.32 4.83
CA GLY A 73 14.26 -4.67 5.04
C GLY A 73 13.20 -5.76 5.29
N TRP A 74 11.91 -5.42 5.33
CA TRP A 74 10.79 -6.35 5.50
C TRP A 74 9.78 -6.33 4.35
N GLY A 75 10.18 -5.89 3.16
CA GLY A 75 9.32 -5.95 1.98
C GLY A 75 9.10 -7.37 1.47
N HIS A 76 10.14 -8.20 1.55
CA HIS A 76 10.12 -9.60 1.12
C HIS A 76 10.90 -10.49 2.09
N LEU A 77 10.49 -11.74 2.20
CA LEU A 77 11.21 -12.80 2.89
C LEU A 77 10.98 -14.12 2.13
N ASP A 78 12.08 -14.80 1.76
CA ASP A 78 12.06 -16.07 1.01
C ASP A 78 11.12 -16.01 -0.22
N GLY A 79 11.26 -14.96 -1.03
CA GLY A 79 10.44 -14.76 -2.24
C GLY A 79 9.00 -14.34 -2.01
N ALA A 80 8.51 -14.31 -0.79
CA ALA A 80 7.16 -13.88 -0.45
C ALA A 80 7.12 -12.40 -0.09
N GLU A 81 6.16 -11.66 -0.66
CA GLU A 81 5.89 -10.27 -0.31
C GLU A 81 5.26 -10.19 1.08
N LEU A 82 5.72 -9.24 1.88
CA LEU A 82 5.24 -9.02 3.24
C LEU A 82 4.39 -7.74 3.31
N VAL A 83 3.39 -7.75 4.17
CA VAL A 83 2.48 -6.62 4.37
C VAL A 83 2.17 -6.43 5.85
N VAL A 84 1.93 -5.20 6.26
CA VAL A 84 1.36 -4.92 7.58
C VAL A 84 -0.08 -5.42 7.60
N LYS A 85 -0.37 -6.34 8.53
CA LYS A 85 -1.67 -6.96 8.73
C LYS A 85 -2.20 -6.60 10.11
N GLY A 86 -3.42 -6.14 10.14
CA GLY A 86 -4.10 -5.80 11.39
C GLY A 86 -5.03 -4.63 11.17
N THR A 87 -5.98 -4.46 12.07
CA THR A 87 -6.89 -3.32 12.12
C THR A 87 -6.72 -2.64 13.46
N ALA A 88 -6.50 -1.34 13.44
CA ALA A 88 -6.83 -0.51 14.58
C ALA A 88 -8.33 -0.73 14.87
N GLY A 89 -8.70 -1.03 16.10
CA GLY A 89 -10.09 -1.11 16.55
C GLY A 89 -10.70 -2.50 16.73
N ALA A 90 -10.17 -3.58 16.15
CA ALA A 90 -10.64 -4.93 16.45
C ALA A 90 -9.85 -5.51 17.63
N GLY A 91 -10.34 -5.39 18.83
CA GLY A 91 -9.69 -5.67 20.12
C GLY A 91 -9.02 -7.04 20.33
N ARG A 92 -9.00 -7.92 19.34
CA ARG A 92 -8.35 -9.24 19.40
C ARG A 92 -7.39 -9.54 18.26
N ARG A 93 -7.28 -8.73 17.20
CA ARG A 93 -6.37 -9.02 16.09
C ARG A 93 -5.01 -8.39 16.33
N ARG A 94 -3.97 -9.22 16.33
CA ARG A 94 -2.59 -8.78 16.44
C ARG A 94 -2.20 -8.00 15.20
N VAL A 95 -1.79 -6.74 15.36
CA VAL A 95 -1.14 -6.00 14.30
C VAL A 95 0.27 -6.56 14.16
N GLN A 96 0.63 -7.02 12.98
CA GLN A 96 1.91 -7.67 12.70
C GLN A 96 2.23 -7.62 11.22
N ILE A 97 3.49 -7.81 10.87
CA ILE A 97 3.87 -8.09 9.50
C ILE A 97 3.57 -9.56 9.20
N ALA A 98 3.00 -9.84 8.05
CA ALA A 98 2.67 -11.19 7.61
C ALA A 98 2.88 -11.32 6.10
N ARG A 99 3.05 -12.55 5.62
CA ARG A 99 3.06 -12.85 4.19
C ARG A 99 1.74 -12.43 3.55
N ALA A 100 1.84 -11.79 2.39
CA ALA A 100 0.68 -11.42 1.61
C ALA A 100 -0.09 -12.68 1.18
N ARG A 101 -1.42 -12.60 1.23
CA ARG A 101 -2.27 -13.67 0.73
C ARG A 101 -2.56 -13.44 -0.76
N LEU A 102 -2.91 -14.50 -1.45
CA LEU A 102 -3.40 -14.40 -2.82
C LEU A 102 -4.54 -13.38 -2.91
N ARG A 103 -4.51 -12.54 -3.95
CA ARG A 103 -5.47 -11.43 -4.17
C ARG A 103 -5.51 -10.36 -3.07
N GLN A 104 -4.52 -10.30 -2.21
CA GLN A 104 -4.40 -9.22 -1.22
C GLN A 104 -3.74 -8.00 -1.87
N ILE A 105 -4.25 -6.80 -1.57
CA ILE A 105 -3.63 -5.56 -2.04
C ILE A 105 -2.30 -5.40 -1.30
N THR A 106 -1.21 -5.52 -2.05
CA THR A 106 0.17 -5.36 -1.59
C THR A 106 0.72 -4.03 -2.06
N PRO A 107 1.87 -3.55 -1.56
CA PRO A 107 2.52 -2.35 -2.07
C PRO A 107 2.75 -2.37 -3.59
N ARG A 108 3.08 -3.55 -4.15
CA ARG A 108 3.25 -3.74 -5.59
C ARG A 108 1.93 -3.58 -6.35
N VAL A 109 0.83 -4.10 -5.80
CA VAL A 109 -0.52 -3.94 -6.37
C VAL A 109 -0.97 -2.48 -6.29
N GLU A 110 -0.70 -1.80 -5.15
CA GLU A 110 -0.95 -0.37 -5.00
C GLU A 110 -0.23 0.44 -6.10
N GLU A 111 1.07 0.17 -6.31
CA GLU A 111 1.86 0.88 -7.31
C GLU A 111 1.35 0.65 -8.74
N ARG A 112 0.98 -0.58 -9.08
CA ARG A 112 0.37 -0.89 -10.37
C ARG A 112 -0.93 -0.10 -10.56
N PHE A 113 -1.80 -0.12 -9.57
CA PHE A 113 -3.06 0.62 -9.58
C PHE A 113 -2.83 2.12 -9.77
N LEU A 114 -1.97 2.74 -8.94
CA LEU A 114 -1.70 4.17 -8.97
C LEU A 114 -1.06 4.62 -10.29
N ARG A 115 -0.13 3.83 -10.82
CA ARG A 115 0.50 4.09 -12.12
C ARG A 115 -0.53 4.10 -13.24
N THR A 116 -1.44 3.11 -13.29
CA THR A 116 -2.49 3.07 -14.30
C THR A 116 -3.50 4.20 -14.10
N LEU A 117 -3.81 4.55 -12.85
CA LEU A 117 -4.70 5.67 -12.54
C LEU A 117 -4.11 7.00 -13.00
N ALA A 118 -2.85 7.27 -12.72
CA ALA A 118 -2.13 8.46 -13.17
C ALA A 118 -2.01 8.54 -14.71
N ALA A 119 -1.85 7.38 -15.37
CA ALA A 119 -1.75 7.33 -16.82
C ALA A 119 -3.08 7.53 -17.53
N THR A 120 -4.19 7.01 -16.97
CA THR A 120 -5.48 6.91 -17.70
C THR A 120 -6.61 7.74 -17.09
N CYS A 121 -6.43 8.24 -15.88
CA CYS A 121 -7.48 8.86 -15.06
C CYS A 121 -8.74 7.99 -14.90
N ASN A 122 -8.62 6.68 -15.17
CA ASN A 122 -9.73 5.74 -15.20
C ASN A 122 -9.60 4.69 -14.09
N VAL A 123 -10.40 4.87 -13.03
CA VAL A 123 -10.42 3.97 -11.87
C VAL A 123 -10.78 2.54 -12.27
N LYS A 124 -11.67 2.34 -13.26
CA LYS A 124 -12.07 1.01 -13.73
C LYS A 124 -10.89 0.30 -14.40
N ALA A 125 -10.21 0.97 -15.31
CA ALA A 125 -9.00 0.45 -15.93
C ALA A 125 -7.93 0.13 -14.88
N ALA A 126 -7.71 1.03 -13.92
CA ALA A 126 -6.70 0.88 -12.88
C ALA A 126 -6.93 -0.34 -11.97
N TYR A 127 -8.15 -0.57 -11.46
CA TYR A 127 -8.38 -1.75 -10.61
C TYR A 127 -8.40 -3.06 -11.41
N THR A 128 -8.82 -3.02 -12.68
CA THR A 128 -8.77 -4.19 -13.57
C THR A 128 -7.33 -4.59 -13.85
N GLU A 129 -6.47 -3.64 -14.23
CA GLU A 129 -5.03 -3.86 -14.46
C GLU A 129 -4.31 -4.33 -13.19
N ALA A 130 -4.68 -3.80 -12.04
CA ALA A 130 -4.13 -4.23 -10.76
C ALA A 130 -4.62 -5.62 -10.31
N GLY A 131 -5.62 -6.19 -10.98
CA GLY A 131 -6.20 -7.50 -10.65
C GLY A 131 -6.99 -7.50 -9.33
N VAL A 132 -7.62 -6.37 -8.97
CA VAL A 132 -8.39 -6.23 -7.74
C VAL A 132 -9.83 -5.81 -8.03
N SER A 133 -10.75 -6.13 -7.11
CA SER A 133 -12.13 -5.71 -7.26
C SER A 133 -12.33 -4.23 -6.87
N LYS A 134 -13.35 -3.59 -7.45
CA LYS A 134 -13.76 -2.23 -7.09
C LYS A 134 -13.95 -2.08 -5.57
N GLY A 135 -14.70 -2.96 -4.94
CA GLY A 135 -14.95 -2.90 -3.49
C GLY A 135 -13.68 -3.01 -2.66
N ALA A 136 -12.75 -3.90 -3.05
CA ALA A 136 -11.49 -4.08 -2.33
C ALA A 136 -10.62 -2.81 -2.37
N ILE A 137 -10.50 -2.15 -3.53
CA ILE A 137 -9.64 -0.97 -3.66
C ILE A 137 -10.21 0.25 -2.93
N TYR A 138 -11.54 0.46 -2.96
CA TYR A 138 -12.18 1.54 -2.20
C TYR A 138 -12.11 1.30 -0.68
N THR A 139 -12.32 0.06 -0.21
CA THR A 139 -12.10 -0.30 1.19
C THR A 139 -10.66 -0.06 1.61
N HIS A 140 -9.71 -0.34 0.71
CA HIS A 140 -8.29 -0.11 0.95
C HIS A 140 -7.98 1.38 1.06
N ARG A 141 -8.51 2.22 0.16
CA ARG A 141 -8.40 3.69 0.21
C ARG A 141 -8.95 4.26 1.51
N HIS A 142 -10.14 3.82 1.91
CA HIS A 142 -10.74 4.28 3.17
C HIS A 142 -9.91 3.92 4.40
N ARG A 143 -9.24 2.78 4.36
CA ARG A 143 -8.49 2.24 5.50
C ARG A 143 -7.08 2.80 5.64
N TRP A 144 -6.42 3.13 4.54
CA TRP A 144 -5.02 3.50 4.52
C TRP A 144 -4.85 4.93 4.01
N ARG A 145 -4.62 5.84 4.94
CA ARG A 145 -4.49 7.27 4.66
C ARG A 145 -3.39 7.56 3.63
N ALA A 146 -2.20 6.98 3.80
CA ALA A 146 -1.11 7.18 2.85
C ALA A 146 -1.44 6.68 1.43
N PHE A 147 -2.27 5.64 1.29
CA PHE A 147 -2.76 5.21 -0.02
C PHE A 147 -3.80 6.19 -0.58
N ALA A 148 -4.69 6.73 0.27
CA ALA A 148 -5.67 7.73 -0.15
C ALA A 148 -4.99 9.00 -0.68
N GLU A 149 -3.97 9.50 0.01
CA GLU A 149 -3.18 10.66 -0.41
C GLU A 149 -2.48 10.42 -1.76
N ARG A 150 -1.86 9.23 -1.93
CA ARG A 150 -1.24 8.83 -3.20
C ARG A 150 -2.26 8.65 -4.33
N TRP A 151 -3.48 8.20 -4.00
CA TRP A 151 -4.58 8.11 -4.96
C TRP A 151 -4.98 9.50 -5.47
N ASP A 152 -5.16 10.44 -4.56
CA ASP A 152 -5.56 11.80 -4.92
C ASP A 152 -4.48 12.49 -5.78
N ALA A 153 -3.20 12.32 -5.44
CA ALA A 153 -2.08 12.77 -6.26
C ALA A 153 -2.04 12.11 -7.66
N ALA A 154 -2.31 10.80 -7.74
CA ALA A 154 -2.36 10.09 -9.03
C ALA A 154 -3.52 10.56 -9.93
N VAL A 155 -4.66 10.91 -9.33
CA VAL A 155 -5.79 11.50 -10.05
C VAL A 155 -5.42 12.89 -10.56
N GLU A 156 -4.79 13.73 -9.75
CA GLU A 156 -4.34 15.07 -10.14
C GLU A 156 -3.34 15.00 -11.30
N GLU A 157 -2.35 14.11 -11.21
CA GLU A 157 -1.39 13.87 -12.30
C GLU A 157 -2.10 13.43 -13.60
N GLY A 158 -3.07 12.51 -13.50
CA GLY A 158 -3.83 12.04 -14.65
C GLY A 158 -4.66 13.15 -15.30
N TYR A 159 -5.22 14.06 -14.52
CA TYR A 159 -5.95 15.20 -15.06
C TYR A 159 -5.04 16.20 -15.78
N VAL A 160 -3.86 16.48 -15.25
CA VAL A 160 -2.88 17.34 -15.94
C VAL A 160 -2.49 16.75 -17.29
N ARG A 161 -2.26 15.43 -17.35
CA ARG A 161 -1.99 14.72 -18.61
C ARG A 161 -3.16 14.79 -19.60
N LEU A 162 -4.38 14.63 -19.12
CA LEU A 162 -5.58 14.74 -19.93
C LEU A 162 -5.75 16.17 -20.49
N GLU A 163 -5.49 17.19 -19.67
CA GLU A 163 -5.55 18.60 -20.08
C GLU A 163 -4.52 18.89 -21.17
N LEU A 164 -3.26 18.44 -20.99
CA LEU A 164 -2.21 18.59 -22.00
C LEU A 164 -2.56 17.90 -23.32
N ALA A 165 -3.03 16.64 -23.27
CA ALA A 165 -3.42 15.90 -24.47
C ALA A 165 -4.60 16.56 -25.20
N LEU A 166 -5.53 17.18 -24.49
CA LEU A 166 -6.62 17.95 -25.11
C LEU A 166 -6.11 19.21 -25.79
N LEU A 167 -5.14 19.92 -25.18
CA LEU A 167 -4.52 21.09 -25.77
C LEU A 167 -3.72 20.71 -27.03
N GLU A 168 -2.97 19.61 -26.98
CA GLU A 168 -2.25 19.08 -28.14
C GLU A 168 -3.19 18.70 -29.27
N ASN A 169 -4.29 17.97 -28.97
CA ASN A 169 -5.30 17.61 -29.95
C ASN A 169 -6.02 18.83 -30.53
N ALA A 170 -6.34 19.82 -29.70
CA ALA A 170 -6.90 21.08 -30.18
C ALA A 170 -5.92 21.83 -31.08
N GLY A 171 -4.64 21.89 -30.70
CA GLY A 171 -3.57 22.46 -31.54
C GLY A 171 -3.44 21.74 -32.89
N ASN A 172 -3.55 20.41 -32.92
CA ASN A 172 -3.47 19.61 -34.14
C ASN A 172 -4.68 19.77 -35.06
N LEU A 173 -5.85 20.15 -34.54
CA LEU A 173 -7.02 20.51 -35.35
C LEU A 173 -6.81 21.79 -36.16
N PHE A 174 -5.88 22.66 -35.73
CA PHE A 174 -5.53 23.90 -36.40
C PHE A 174 -4.22 23.87 -37.19
N SER A 175 -3.42 22.81 -37.00
CA SER A 175 -2.13 22.58 -37.64
C SER A 175 -2.19 21.29 -38.41
N SER A 176 -2.15 21.32 -39.74
CA SER A 176 -2.08 20.24 -40.75
C SER A 176 -2.00 18.76 -40.33
N PRO A 177 -2.51 17.79 -41.12
CA PRO A 177 -2.94 16.45 -40.71
C PRO A 177 -1.82 15.40 -40.57
N GLU A 178 -0.60 15.75 -40.29
CA GLU A 178 0.49 14.78 -40.19
C GLU A 178 0.87 14.49 -38.74
N VAL A 179 0.61 13.23 -38.36
CA VAL A 179 0.96 12.50 -37.15
C VAL A 179 -0.08 12.59 -36.01
N PRO A 180 -0.88 11.55 -35.80
CA PRO A 180 -1.59 11.42 -34.53
C PRO A 180 -0.58 11.10 -33.43
N PRO A 181 -0.45 11.90 -32.36
CA PRO A 181 0.33 11.49 -31.22
C PRO A 181 -0.29 10.22 -30.63
N GLU A 182 0.54 9.21 -30.35
CA GLU A 182 0.15 8.09 -29.52
C GLU A 182 -0.19 8.61 -28.11
N ALA A 183 -1.42 9.08 -27.95
CA ALA A 183 -1.88 9.56 -26.67
C ALA A 183 -2.09 8.36 -25.74
N PRO A 184 -1.42 8.27 -24.57
CA PRO A 184 -1.61 7.21 -23.60
C PRO A 184 -2.99 7.25 -22.92
N ILE A 185 -3.88 8.09 -23.40
CA ILE A 185 -5.23 8.31 -22.89
C ILE A 185 -6.22 7.44 -23.69
N PRO A 186 -7.10 6.68 -23.00
CA PRO A 186 -8.11 5.89 -23.69
C PRO A 186 -8.93 6.78 -24.63
N PRO A 187 -9.32 6.27 -25.81
CA PRO A 187 -10.10 7.03 -26.76
C PRO A 187 -11.39 7.51 -26.09
N MET A 188 -11.56 8.81 -26.03
CA MET A 188 -12.75 9.45 -25.51
C MET A 188 -13.16 10.57 -26.46
N THR A 189 -14.45 10.86 -26.52
CA THR A 189 -14.96 12.01 -27.29
C THR A 189 -14.53 13.32 -26.64
N ALA A 190 -14.37 14.37 -27.42
CA ALA A 190 -14.08 15.71 -26.90
C ALA A 190 -15.08 16.15 -25.82
N ALA A 191 -16.37 15.80 -25.99
CA ALA A 191 -17.40 16.09 -25.00
C ALA A 191 -17.16 15.37 -23.66
N GLN A 192 -16.74 14.10 -23.69
CA GLN A 192 -16.36 13.35 -22.47
C GLN A 192 -15.14 13.94 -21.79
N ALA A 193 -14.14 14.35 -22.55
CA ALA A 193 -12.93 14.98 -22.03
C ALA A 193 -13.23 16.34 -21.40
N ILE A 194 -14.02 17.19 -22.07
CA ILE A 194 -14.46 18.48 -21.52
C ILE A 194 -15.28 18.30 -20.24
N HIS A 195 -16.19 17.32 -20.23
CA HIS A 195 -16.98 17.00 -19.03
C HIS A 195 -16.09 16.57 -17.85
N LEU A 196 -15.10 15.71 -18.09
CA LEU A 196 -14.12 15.31 -17.07
C LEU A 196 -13.31 16.49 -16.56
N LEU A 197 -12.82 17.36 -17.44
CA LEU A 197 -12.09 18.57 -17.05
C LEU A 197 -12.95 19.52 -16.23
N HIS A 198 -14.21 19.68 -16.61
CA HIS A 198 -15.18 20.50 -15.86
C HIS A 198 -15.42 19.95 -14.47
N MET A 199 -15.65 18.65 -14.33
CA MET A 199 -15.78 17.98 -13.04
C MET A 199 -14.53 18.13 -12.18
N HIS A 200 -13.36 17.96 -12.77
CA HIS A 200 -12.07 18.13 -12.07
C HIS A 200 -11.90 19.57 -11.56
N LYS A 201 -12.14 20.57 -12.42
CA LYS A 201 -12.05 21.98 -12.04
C LYS A 201 -12.90 22.29 -10.82
N HIS A 202 -14.10 21.71 -10.73
CA HIS A 202 -14.98 21.86 -9.58
C HIS A 202 -14.54 21.10 -8.34
N GLN A 203 -13.96 19.91 -8.51
CA GLN A 203 -13.55 19.06 -7.39
C GLN A 203 -12.22 19.48 -6.77
N VAL A 204 -11.22 19.78 -7.59
CA VAL A 204 -9.84 20.02 -7.13
C VAL A 204 -9.57 21.49 -6.85
N ARG A 205 -10.01 22.39 -7.74
CA ARG A 205 -9.77 23.83 -7.57
C ARG A 205 -10.79 24.51 -6.66
N GLY A 206 -11.74 23.77 -6.10
CA GLY A 206 -12.72 24.32 -5.14
C GLY A 206 -13.71 25.31 -5.73
N ILE A 207 -13.70 25.55 -7.04
CA ILE A 207 -14.61 26.44 -7.71
C ILE A 207 -15.99 25.76 -7.73
N GLY A 208 -16.91 26.22 -6.89
CA GLY A 208 -18.28 25.70 -6.81
C GLY A 208 -18.50 24.59 -5.79
N LYS A 209 -17.60 24.33 -4.87
CA LYS A 209 -17.90 23.46 -3.72
C LYS A 209 -19.03 24.04 -2.90
N LYS A 210 -20.21 23.43 -3.01
CA LYS A 210 -21.25 23.66 -1.99
C LYS A 210 -20.71 23.13 -0.66
N PRO A 211 -20.72 23.91 0.43
CA PRO A 211 -20.38 23.42 1.74
C PRO A 211 -21.35 22.27 2.08
N GLY A 212 -20.87 21.05 2.22
CA GLY A 212 -21.68 19.90 2.66
C GLY A 212 -21.57 18.59 1.86
N CYS A 213 -20.95 18.52 0.68
CA CYS A 213 -20.71 17.26 0.00
C CYS A 213 -19.41 16.59 0.50
N GLN A 214 -19.49 16.01 1.69
CA GLN A 214 -18.55 14.95 2.07
C GLN A 214 -19.07 13.65 1.45
N TRP A 215 -18.26 13.02 0.63
CA TRP A 215 -18.52 11.67 0.14
C TRP A 215 -18.53 10.70 1.32
N ARG A 216 -19.69 10.18 1.68
CA ARG A 216 -19.83 9.04 2.58
C ARG A 216 -19.46 7.73 1.87
#